data_8313d4f7676985da7919407b0e88703e
#
_entry.id   8313d4f7676985da7919407b0e88703e
#
_cell.length_a   1.000
_cell.length_b   1.000
_cell.length_c   1.000
_cell.angle_alpha   90.00
_cell.angle_beta   90.00
_cell.angle_gamma   90.00
#
_symmetry.space_group_name_H-M   'P 1'
#
loop_
_entity.id
_entity.type
_entity.pdbx_description
1 polymer ?
#
loop_
_entity_poly.entity_id
_entity_poly.type
_entity_poly.pdbx_seq_one_letter_code
_entity_poly.pdbx_strand_id
1 'polypeptide(L)'
;MVEENYFFRLSAYADRLLEHYETHPKAVQPETRRNEVLSLIRGGLQDFSISRTNFRWGIPLPWDPNHVCYVWFDALTNYITAAGYGTDEERFARVWPADVHLIGKDILRFHAVYWPAILMAGGVEPPDQVWAHGFLTVGGQKMSKTNATGIHPFELTEHFGVDSYRYYFMREIQFGQDGSFSWESMVDRHNADLANGLGNLASRILAMLGSSFDGVVPEPGAEGVEDCALETPLVAR
;
A
#
# COMPACT_ATOMS: atom_id res chain seq x y z
N MET A 1 36.88 4.20 -8.30
CA MET A 1 36.90 2.93 -9.06
C MET A 1 35.91 3.11 -10.20
N VAL A 2 36.33 2.93 -11.44
CA VAL A 2 35.45 2.98 -12.62
C VAL A 2 34.86 1.59 -12.76
N GLU A 3 33.55 1.47 -12.74
CA GLU A 3 32.81 0.22 -12.93
C GLU A 3 32.11 0.27 -14.29
N GLU A 4 32.25 -0.77 -15.09
CA GLU A 4 31.56 -0.91 -16.37
C GLU A 4 30.29 -1.70 -16.16
N ASN A 5 29.13 -1.11 -16.50
CA ASN A 5 27.81 -1.70 -16.22
C ASN A 5 26.89 -1.56 -17.43
N TYR A 6 25.89 -2.43 -17.50
CA TYR A 6 24.73 -2.29 -18.40
C TYR A 6 23.72 -1.31 -17.82
N PHE A 7 23.11 -0.50 -18.69
CA PHE A 7 22.13 0.52 -18.30
C PHE A 7 20.80 0.30 -19.01
N PHE A 8 19.73 0.49 -18.26
CA PHE A 8 18.39 0.63 -18.81
C PHE A 8 18.16 2.08 -19.22
N ARG A 9 17.75 2.30 -20.47
CA ARG A 9 17.52 3.64 -21.02
C ARG A 9 16.17 4.19 -20.53
N LEU A 10 16.08 4.53 -19.24
CA LEU A 10 14.87 5.06 -18.61
C LEU A 10 14.44 6.38 -19.25
N SER A 11 15.40 7.21 -19.65
CA SER A 11 15.16 8.50 -20.31
C SER A 11 14.29 8.37 -21.58
N ALA A 12 14.39 7.25 -22.30
CA ALA A 12 13.57 7.00 -23.50
C ALA A 12 12.10 6.72 -23.22
N TYR A 13 11.72 6.51 -21.95
CA TYR A 13 10.35 6.21 -21.54
C TYR A 13 9.63 7.39 -20.90
N ALA A 14 10.25 8.57 -20.79
CA ALA A 14 9.69 9.73 -20.13
C ALA A 14 8.33 10.14 -20.70
N ASP A 15 8.24 10.30 -22.02
CA ASP A 15 6.99 10.70 -22.69
C ASP A 15 5.89 9.64 -22.54
N ARG A 16 6.22 8.36 -22.67
CA ARG A 16 5.26 7.26 -22.49
C ARG A 16 4.74 7.16 -21.06
N LEU A 17 5.59 7.43 -20.07
CA LEU A 17 5.18 7.48 -18.67
C LEU A 17 4.26 8.67 -18.39
N LEU A 18 4.56 9.84 -18.96
CA LEU A 18 3.69 11.03 -18.84
C LEU A 18 2.32 10.76 -19.47
N GLU A 19 2.28 10.24 -20.69
CA GLU A 19 1.05 9.85 -21.38
C GLU A 19 0.22 8.84 -20.55
N HIS A 20 0.89 7.82 -20.00
CA HIS A 20 0.25 6.83 -19.13
C HIS A 20 -0.41 7.48 -17.92
N TYR A 21 0.27 8.40 -17.22
CA TYR A 21 -0.28 9.06 -16.04
C TYR A 21 -1.28 10.17 -16.35
N GLU A 22 -1.29 10.70 -17.56
CA GLU A 22 -2.32 11.64 -18.03
C GLU A 22 -3.61 10.90 -18.38
N THR A 23 -3.51 9.76 -19.02
CA THR A 23 -4.67 8.91 -19.39
C THR A 23 -5.21 8.10 -18.20
N HIS A 24 -4.40 7.83 -17.18
CA HIS A 24 -4.76 7.09 -15.96
C HIS A 24 -4.52 7.94 -14.70
N PRO A 25 -5.37 8.96 -14.43
CA PRO A 25 -5.14 9.92 -13.35
C PRO A 25 -5.15 9.30 -11.95
N LYS A 26 -5.68 8.08 -11.78
CA LYS A 26 -5.70 7.34 -10.52
C LYS A 26 -4.58 6.31 -10.39
N ALA A 27 -3.70 6.17 -11.38
CA ALA A 27 -2.65 5.15 -11.37
C ALA A 27 -1.61 5.33 -10.26
N VAL A 28 -1.48 6.52 -9.67
CA VAL A 28 -0.67 6.75 -8.46
C VAL A 28 -1.50 7.42 -7.39
N GLN A 29 -1.51 6.85 -6.20
CA GLN A 29 -2.26 7.33 -5.04
C GLN A 29 -1.36 7.44 -3.79
N PRO A 30 -1.62 8.41 -2.91
CA PRO A 30 -2.55 9.54 -3.05
C PRO A 30 -2.05 10.58 -4.07
N GLU A 31 -2.87 11.57 -4.37
CA GLU A 31 -2.59 12.61 -5.38
C GLU A 31 -1.26 13.35 -5.13
N THR A 32 -0.90 13.56 -3.88
CA THR A 32 0.40 14.15 -3.53
C THR A 32 1.58 13.35 -4.07
N ARG A 33 1.48 12.00 -4.05
CA ARG A 33 2.50 11.10 -4.60
C ARG A 33 2.48 11.06 -6.12
N ARG A 34 1.30 11.18 -6.73
CA ARG A 34 1.19 11.36 -8.17
C ARG A 34 1.91 12.62 -8.64
N ASN A 35 1.69 13.74 -7.95
CA ASN A 35 2.36 15.01 -8.28
C ASN A 35 3.88 14.93 -8.12
N GLU A 36 4.38 14.20 -7.12
CA GLU A 36 5.81 13.91 -6.93
C GLU A 36 6.37 13.12 -8.13
N VAL A 37 5.68 12.07 -8.57
CA VAL A 37 6.07 11.24 -9.72
C VAL A 37 6.10 12.07 -11.00
N LEU A 38 5.06 12.83 -11.28
CA LEU A 38 4.99 13.69 -12.47
C LEU A 38 6.09 14.76 -12.48
N SER A 39 6.37 15.36 -11.33
CA SER A 39 7.46 16.33 -11.17
C SER A 39 8.82 15.70 -11.45
N LEU A 40 9.05 14.48 -10.94
CA LEU A 40 10.28 13.73 -11.18
C LEU A 40 10.48 13.42 -12.68
N ILE A 41 9.43 12.96 -13.36
CA ILE A 41 9.51 12.63 -14.79
C ILE A 41 9.78 13.88 -15.62
N ARG A 42 9.05 14.98 -15.36
CA ARG A 42 9.21 16.27 -16.06
C ARG A 42 10.57 16.92 -15.77
N GLY A 43 11.16 16.64 -14.62
CA GLY A 43 12.51 17.10 -14.27
C GLY A 43 13.64 16.43 -15.05
N GLY A 44 13.32 15.40 -15.83
CA GLY A 44 14.27 14.63 -16.64
C GLY A 44 14.71 13.33 -15.96
N LEU A 45 14.45 12.22 -16.62
CA LEU A 45 14.85 10.89 -16.17
C LEU A 45 16.28 10.58 -16.61
N GLN A 46 17.04 9.98 -15.71
CA GLN A 46 18.38 9.47 -15.99
C GLN A 46 18.35 7.96 -16.13
N ASP A 47 19.14 7.45 -17.07
CA ASP A 47 19.36 6.03 -17.25
C ASP A 47 19.98 5.43 -15.99
N PHE A 48 19.61 4.23 -15.63
CA PHE A 48 20.10 3.58 -14.42
C PHE A 48 20.76 2.23 -14.71
N SER A 49 21.77 1.90 -13.92
CA SER A 49 22.49 0.65 -14.06
C SER A 49 21.62 -0.55 -13.64
N ILE A 50 21.58 -1.57 -14.48
CA ILE A 50 20.88 -2.85 -14.24
C ILE A 50 21.82 -3.99 -13.89
N SER A 51 23.12 -3.75 -13.82
CA SER A 51 24.12 -4.77 -13.51
C SER A 51 25.17 -4.30 -12.53
N ARG A 52 25.91 -5.26 -11.95
CA ARG A 52 27.06 -5.05 -11.06
C ARG A 52 28.16 -6.05 -11.39
N THR A 53 29.41 -5.63 -11.22
CA THR A 53 30.61 -6.47 -11.41
C THR A 53 31.45 -6.65 -10.15
N ASN A 54 31.23 -5.83 -9.12
CA ASN A 54 32.02 -5.78 -7.91
C ASN A 54 31.75 -6.92 -6.90
N PHE A 55 30.78 -7.77 -7.18
CA PHE A 55 30.49 -9.00 -6.42
C PHE A 55 29.90 -10.06 -7.34
N ARG A 56 29.97 -11.34 -6.89
CA ARG A 56 29.51 -12.49 -7.68
C ARG A 56 28.19 -13.09 -7.21
N TRP A 57 27.70 -12.66 -6.05
CA TRP A 57 26.43 -13.14 -5.53
C TRP A 57 25.27 -12.42 -6.22
N GLY A 58 24.40 -13.15 -6.87
CA GLY A 58 23.25 -12.63 -7.60
C GLY A 58 22.93 -13.47 -8.83
N ILE A 59 21.99 -12.99 -9.65
CA ILE A 59 21.55 -13.63 -10.90
C ILE A 59 22.49 -13.14 -12.02
N PRO A 60 23.28 -14.03 -12.65
CA PRO A 60 24.13 -13.63 -13.78
C PRO A 60 23.27 -13.14 -14.94
N LEU A 61 23.78 -12.14 -15.68
CA LEU A 61 23.11 -11.73 -16.92
C LEU A 61 23.26 -12.84 -17.98
N PRO A 62 22.19 -13.19 -18.71
CA PRO A 62 22.24 -14.28 -19.69
C PRO A 62 23.24 -14.06 -20.83
N TRP A 63 23.53 -12.81 -21.17
CA TRP A 63 24.47 -12.43 -22.24
C TRP A 63 25.88 -12.09 -21.76
N ASP A 64 26.06 -11.89 -20.44
CA ASP A 64 27.36 -11.62 -19.84
C ASP A 64 27.42 -12.13 -18.38
N PRO A 65 27.92 -13.36 -18.17
CA PRO A 65 27.98 -13.97 -16.83
C PRO A 65 28.95 -13.28 -15.84
N ASN A 66 29.78 -12.34 -16.29
CA ASN A 66 30.65 -11.55 -15.40
C ASN A 66 29.87 -10.46 -14.68
N HIS A 67 28.67 -10.16 -15.12
CA HIS A 67 27.75 -9.23 -14.50
C HIS A 67 26.62 -9.95 -13.79
N VAL A 68 26.25 -9.47 -12.60
CA VAL A 68 25.03 -9.90 -11.90
C VAL A 68 23.98 -8.82 -12.01
N CYS A 69 22.72 -9.24 -12.01
CA CYS A 69 21.57 -8.34 -12.07
C CYS A 69 21.53 -7.41 -10.88
N TYR A 70 21.24 -6.13 -11.11
CA TYR A 70 21.04 -5.16 -10.04
C TYR A 70 19.75 -5.47 -9.26
N VAL A 71 19.85 -5.43 -7.94
CA VAL A 71 18.79 -5.87 -7.03
C VAL A 71 17.40 -5.27 -7.32
N TRP A 72 17.30 -4.01 -7.66
CA TRP A 72 16.01 -3.40 -7.95
C TRP A 72 15.43 -3.83 -9.31
N PHE A 73 16.27 -4.17 -10.28
CA PHE A 73 15.80 -4.72 -11.54
C PHE A 73 15.25 -6.14 -11.33
N ASP A 74 15.96 -6.96 -10.57
CA ASP A 74 15.52 -8.31 -10.17
C ASP A 74 14.29 -8.25 -9.26
N ALA A 75 14.34 -7.45 -8.19
CA ALA A 75 13.28 -7.39 -7.20
C ALA A 75 11.92 -6.98 -7.78
N LEU A 76 11.88 -6.05 -8.74
CA LEU A 76 10.62 -5.60 -9.34
C LEU A 76 9.98 -6.68 -10.22
N THR A 77 10.79 -7.53 -10.88
CA THR A 77 10.26 -8.61 -11.72
C THR A 77 9.56 -9.72 -10.93
N ASN A 78 9.74 -9.78 -9.59
CA ASN A 78 9.06 -10.76 -8.75
C ASN A 78 7.53 -10.71 -8.89
N TYR A 79 6.94 -9.53 -9.13
CA TYR A 79 5.50 -9.37 -9.27
C TYR A 79 4.94 -10.17 -10.45
N ILE A 80 5.55 -10.04 -11.63
CA ILE A 80 5.11 -10.81 -12.81
C ILE A 80 5.52 -12.26 -12.72
N THR A 81 6.67 -12.58 -12.11
CA THR A 81 7.10 -13.96 -11.85
C THR A 81 6.10 -14.69 -10.96
N ALA A 82 5.66 -14.06 -9.85
CA ALA A 82 4.64 -14.62 -8.97
C ALA A 82 3.28 -14.76 -9.64
N ALA A 83 2.97 -13.90 -10.61
CA ALA A 83 1.75 -13.97 -11.40
C ALA A 83 1.78 -15.12 -12.45
N GLY A 84 2.97 -15.64 -12.81
CA GLY A 84 3.13 -16.76 -13.76
C GLY A 84 3.72 -16.37 -15.12
N TYR A 85 4.25 -15.15 -15.25
CA TYR A 85 4.85 -14.69 -16.52
C TYR A 85 5.91 -15.68 -17.03
N GLY A 86 5.75 -16.13 -18.29
CA GLY A 86 6.66 -17.06 -18.94
C GLY A 86 6.62 -18.51 -18.43
N THR A 87 5.75 -18.84 -17.44
CA THR A 87 5.65 -20.18 -16.85
C THR A 87 4.22 -20.71 -16.79
N ASP A 88 3.23 -19.83 -16.62
CA ASP A 88 1.80 -20.16 -16.52
C ASP A 88 0.99 -18.99 -17.12
N GLU A 89 0.84 -19.02 -18.43
CA GLU A 89 0.17 -17.95 -19.18
C GLU A 89 -1.33 -17.82 -18.83
N GLU A 90 -2.00 -18.90 -18.47
CA GLU A 90 -3.40 -18.86 -18.05
C GLU A 90 -3.57 -18.13 -16.73
N ARG A 91 -2.72 -18.45 -15.75
CA ARG A 91 -2.69 -17.75 -14.48
C ARG A 91 -2.30 -16.28 -14.68
N PHE A 92 -1.27 -16.01 -15.49
CA PHE A 92 -0.82 -14.66 -15.76
C PHE A 92 -1.94 -13.79 -16.34
N ALA A 93 -2.63 -14.26 -17.37
CA ALA A 93 -3.76 -13.55 -17.99
C ALA A 93 -4.93 -13.30 -17.03
N ARG A 94 -5.09 -14.11 -15.98
CA ARG A 94 -6.15 -13.97 -14.98
C ARG A 94 -5.82 -12.97 -13.87
N VAL A 95 -4.54 -12.83 -13.49
CA VAL A 95 -4.12 -12.08 -12.29
C VAL A 95 -3.26 -10.86 -12.62
N TRP A 96 -2.89 -10.66 -13.89
CA TRP A 96 -2.16 -9.50 -14.36
C TRP A 96 -2.96 -8.74 -15.42
N PRO A 97 -3.00 -7.39 -15.42
CA PRO A 97 -2.28 -6.50 -14.51
C PRO A 97 -2.78 -6.59 -13.07
N ALA A 98 -1.92 -6.25 -12.11
CA ALA A 98 -2.30 -6.15 -10.72
C ALA A 98 -3.19 -4.92 -10.50
N ASP A 99 -4.31 -5.07 -9.76
CA ASP A 99 -5.19 -3.96 -9.42
C ASP A 99 -4.45 -2.88 -8.61
N VAL A 100 -3.63 -3.30 -7.62
CA VAL A 100 -2.90 -2.38 -6.73
C VAL A 100 -1.54 -2.93 -6.35
N HIS A 101 -0.50 -2.11 -6.50
CA HIS A 101 0.76 -2.25 -5.77
C HIS A 101 0.73 -1.37 -4.52
N LEU A 102 0.56 -1.96 -3.35
CA LEU A 102 0.60 -1.26 -2.07
C LEU A 102 2.04 -1.20 -1.54
N ILE A 103 2.60 0.00 -1.42
CA ILE A 103 4.03 0.19 -1.13
C ILE A 103 4.29 1.30 -0.11
N GLY A 104 5.46 1.28 0.53
CA GLY A 104 5.96 2.42 1.29
C GLY A 104 6.38 3.58 0.38
N LYS A 105 6.20 4.81 0.85
CA LYS A 105 6.54 6.03 0.09
C LYS A 105 8.01 6.11 -0.33
N ASP A 106 8.92 5.45 0.39
CA ASP A 106 10.36 5.45 0.11
C ASP A 106 10.76 4.67 -1.15
N ILE A 107 9.89 3.76 -1.59
CA ILE A 107 10.09 2.99 -2.82
C ILE A 107 9.17 3.43 -3.97
N LEU A 108 8.53 4.60 -3.84
CA LEU A 108 7.62 5.15 -4.85
C LEU A 108 8.28 5.27 -6.22
N ARG A 109 9.49 5.82 -6.29
CA ARG A 109 10.23 5.98 -7.54
C ARG A 109 10.43 4.66 -8.30
N PHE A 110 10.72 3.59 -7.57
CA PHE A 110 10.92 2.27 -8.18
C PHE A 110 9.62 1.71 -8.75
N HIS A 111 8.49 1.90 -8.07
CA HIS A 111 7.21 1.31 -8.48
C HIS A 111 6.39 2.17 -9.43
N ALA A 112 6.59 3.49 -9.40
CA ALA A 112 5.84 4.41 -10.25
C ALA A 112 6.68 5.05 -11.38
N VAL A 113 7.97 4.74 -11.51
CA VAL A 113 8.80 5.21 -12.64
C VAL A 113 9.57 4.05 -13.27
N TYR A 114 10.40 3.33 -12.49
CA TYR A 114 11.25 2.28 -13.05
C TYR A 114 10.42 1.08 -13.50
N TRP A 115 9.53 0.60 -12.64
CA TRP A 115 8.74 -0.59 -12.90
C TRP A 115 7.82 -0.47 -14.12
N PRO A 116 6.99 0.58 -14.26
CA PRO A 116 6.19 0.75 -15.47
C PRO A 116 7.05 0.88 -16.74
N ALA A 117 8.19 1.57 -16.68
CA ALA A 117 9.09 1.67 -17.82
C ALA A 117 9.70 0.29 -18.22
N ILE A 118 10.08 -0.54 -17.24
CA ILE A 118 10.57 -1.90 -17.47
C ILE A 118 9.48 -2.76 -18.11
N LEU A 119 8.25 -2.71 -17.59
CA LEU A 119 7.10 -3.42 -18.15
C LEU A 119 6.80 -2.98 -19.59
N MET A 120 6.76 -1.67 -19.84
CA MET A 120 6.57 -1.11 -21.18
C MET A 120 7.68 -1.54 -22.15
N ALA A 121 8.91 -1.69 -21.67
CA ALA A 121 10.02 -2.20 -22.47
C ALA A 121 9.86 -3.68 -22.82
N GLY A 122 9.30 -4.46 -21.90
CA GLY A 122 8.99 -5.88 -22.08
C GLY A 122 7.67 -6.14 -22.82
N GLY A 123 6.91 -5.12 -23.20
CA GLY A 123 5.59 -5.27 -23.80
C GLY A 123 4.53 -5.81 -22.83
N VAL A 124 4.74 -5.61 -21.53
CA VAL A 124 3.82 -6.01 -20.47
C VAL A 124 3.08 -4.77 -19.95
N GLU A 125 1.80 -4.92 -19.68
CA GLU A 125 0.96 -3.84 -19.15
C GLU A 125 1.37 -3.47 -17.72
N PRO A 126 1.47 -2.16 -17.38
CA PRO A 126 1.69 -1.72 -16.01
C PRO A 126 0.53 -2.09 -15.07
N PRO A 127 0.75 -2.14 -13.74
CA PRO A 127 -0.34 -2.31 -12.78
C PRO A 127 -1.31 -1.14 -12.85
N ASP A 128 -2.59 -1.38 -12.54
CA ASP A 128 -3.63 -0.36 -12.59
C ASP A 128 -3.34 0.79 -11.64
N GLN A 129 -2.86 0.47 -10.43
CA GLN A 129 -2.59 1.49 -9.41
C GLN A 129 -1.34 1.16 -8.57
N VAL A 130 -0.64 2.23 -8.18
CA VAL A 130 0.40 2.21 -7.16
C VAL A 130 -0.05 3.09 -6.00
N TRP A 131 -0.23 2.49 -4.83
CA TRP A 131 -0.66 3.17 -3.61
C TRP A 131 0.49 3.27 -2.61
N ALA A 132 0.94 4.49 -2.34
CA ALA A 132 2.07 4.74 -1.45
C ALA A 132 1.58 5.18 -0.07
N HIS A 133 1.79 4.33 0.94
CA HIS A 133 1.54 4.67 2.34
C HIS A 133 2.74 5.39 2.98
N GLY A 134 2.46 6.14 4.06
CA GLY A 134 3.48 6.81 4.88
C GLY A 134 4.24 5.85 5.79
N PHE A 135 5.16 6.41 6.58
CA PHE A 135 5.89 5.66 7.60
C PHE A 135 5.10 5.58 8.90
N LEU A 136 5.31 4.50 9.64
CA LEU A 136 4.94 4.45 11.03
C LEU A 136 6.12 4.94 11.87
N THR A 137 5.86 5.94 12.72
CA THR A 137 6.84 6.52 13.62
C THR A 137 6.52 6.19 15.08
N VAL A 138 7.55 6.06 15.89
CA VAL A 138 7.46 5.89 17.35
C VAL A 138 8.37 6.93 18.00
N GLY A 139 7.81 7.76 18.88
CA GLY A 139 8.56 8.85 19.47
C GLY A 139 9.14 9.86 18.47
N GLY A 140 8.45 10.07 17.33
CA GLY A 140 8.89 10.96 16.25
C GLY A 140 9.97 10.38 15.33
N GLN A 141 10.41 9.15 15.55
CA GLN A 141 11.41 8.48 14.70
C GLN A 141 10.77 7.36 13.87
N LYS A 142 11.23 7.17 12.62
CA LYS A 142 10.81 6.06 11.79
C LYS A 142 11.03 4.74 12.52
N MET A 143 10.01 3.90 12.60
CA MET A 143 10.13 2.57 13.17
C MET A 143 11.18 1.76 12.40
N SER A 144 12.16 1.23 13.11
CA SER A 144 13.29 0.50 12.53
C SER A 144 13.69 -0.67 13.42
N LYS A 145 13.96 -1.82 12.80
CA LYS A 145 14.52 -2.99 13.49
C LYS A 145 15.88 -2.69 14.12
N THR A 146 16.68 -1.86 13.45
CA THR A 146 18.05 -1.51 13.87
C THR A 146 18.09 -0.60 15.09
N ASN A 147 17.08 0.26 15.25
CA ASN A 147 17.04 1.27 16.33
C ASN A 147 16.22 0.82 17.55
N ALA A 148 15.83 -0.46 17.63
CA ALA A 148 14.99 -1.01 18.70
C ALA A 148 13.67 -0.23 18.95
N THR A 149 13.23 0.56 17.98
CA THR A 149 11.94 1.28 18.01
C THR A 149 10.81 0.43 17.40
N GLY A 150 11.12 -0.80 16.98
CA GLY A 150 10.14 -1.73 16.42
C GLY A 150 9.24 -2.27 17.51
N ILE A 151 7.95 -1.97 17.42
CA ILE A 151 6.92 -2.64 18.23
C ILE A 151 6.46 -3.85 17.45
N HIS A 152 6.49 -5.01 18.10
CA HIS A 152 6.09 -6.24 17.45
C HIS A 152 4.56 -6.32 17.40
N PRO A 153 3.93 -6.56 16.23
CA PRO A 153 2.48 -6.64 16.13
C PRO A 153 1.83 -7.63 17.12
N PHE A 154 2.48 -8.74 17.41
CA PHE A 154 1.97 -9.74 18.36
C PHE A 154 1.90 -9.23 19.80
N GLU A 155 2.82 -8.39 20.23
CA GLU A 155 2.78 -7.76 21.54
C GLU A 155 1.53 -6.89 21.71
N LEU A 156 1.19 -6.11 20.68
CA LEU A 156 -0.03 -5.30 20.67
C LEU A 156 -1.30 -6.16 20.62
N THR A 157 -1.30 -7.21 19.82
CA THR A 157 -2.48 -8.07 19.70
C THR A 157 -2.71 -8.95 20.94
N GLU A 158 -1.68 -9.31 21.67
CA GLU A 158 -1.80 -9.99 22.95
C GLU A 158 -2.47 -9.09 24.02
N HIS A 159 -2.20 -7.79 24.02
CA HIS A 159 -2.75 -6.86 25.00
C HIS A 159 -4.14 -6.35 24.62
N PHE A 160 -4.39 -6.04 23.37
CA PHE A 160 -5.61 -5.35 22.92
C PHE A 160 -6.53 -6.22 22.07
N GLY A 161 -6.10 -7.39 21.64
CA GLY A 161 -6.79 -8.19 20.64
C GLY A 161 -6.57 -7.68 19.21
N VAL A 162 -6.78 -8.57 18.24
CA VAL A 162 -6.55 -8.31 16.81
C VAL A 162 -7.44 -7.19 16.27
N ASP A 163 -8.71 -7.15 16.66
CA ASP A 163 -9.68 -6.19 16.15
C ASP A 163 -9.36 -4.77 16.62
N SER A 164 -9.00 -4.58 17.90
CA SER A 164 -8.59 -3.28 18.43
C SER A 164 -7.29 -2.79 17.77
N TYR A 165 -6.34 -3.70 17.56
CA TYR A 165 -5.11 -3.40 16.82
C TYR A 165 -5.41 -2.89 15.41
N ARG A 166 -6.22 -3.62 14.64
CA ARG A 166 -6.60 -3.22 13.27
C ARG A 166 -7.37 -1.92 13.26
N TYR A 167 -8.35 -1.77 14.16
CA TYR A 167 -9.13 -0.54 14.29
C TYR A 167 -8.25 0.67 14.54
N TYR A 168 -7.30 0.58 15.49
CA TYR A 168 -6.38 1.68 15.80
C TYR A 168 -5.63 2.16 14.57
N PHE A 169 -4.94 1.28 13.85
CA PHE A 169 -4.14 1.67 12.69
C PHE A 169 -4.99 2.20 11.53
N MET A 170 -6.18 1.67 11.34
CA MET A 170 -7.10 2.16 10.30
C MET A 170 -7.75 3.51 10.66
N ARG A 171 -7.88 3.81 11.94
CA ARG A 171 -8.55 5.01 12.45
C ARG A 171 -7.59 6.17 12.72
N GLU A 172 -6.42 5.88 13.29
CA GLU A 172 -5.47 6.90 13.73
C GLU A 172 -4.62 7.44 12.58
N ILE A 173 -4.29 6.58 11.61
CA ILE A 173 -3.39 6.94 10.52
C ILE A 173 -4.19 7.28 9.27
N GLN A 174 -4.11 8.54 8.85
CA GLN A 174 -4.64 8.93 7.55
C GLN A 174 -3.79 8.31 6.45
N PHE A 175 -4.42 7.59 5.53
CA PHE A 175 -3.73 6.92 4.44
C PHE A 175 -2.85 7.90 3.62
N GLY A 176 -1.62 7.49 3.34
CA GLY A 176 -0.63 8.32 2.61
C GLY A 176 0.17 9.30 3.47
N GLN A 177 -0.25 9.54 4.71
CA GLN A 177 0.49 10.33 5.69
C GLN A 177 1.35 9.44 6.59
N ASP A 178 2.37 10.02 7.23
CA ASP A 178 3.10 9.35 8.29
C ASP A 178 2.21 9.26 9.53
N GLY A 179 2.17 8.09 10.14
CA GLY A 179 1.45 7.86 11.38
C GLY A 179 2.39 7.83 12.58
N SER A 180 1.94 8.31 13.72
CA SER A 180 2.67 8.17 14.98
C SER A 180 1.94 7.16 15.87
N PHE A 181 2.69 6.20 16.38
CA PHE A 181 2.20 5.25 17.38
C PHE A 181 2.68 5.64 18.77
N SER A 182 1.78 5.57 19.76
CA SER A 182 2.13 5.48 21.16
C SER A 182 1.16 4.54 21.89
N TRP A 183 1.61 3.95 22.99
CA TRP A 183 0.77 3.10 23.83
C TRP A 183 -0.43 3.87 24.39
N GLU A 184 -0.20 5.14 24.80
CA GLU A 184 -1.23 6.02 25.32
C GLU A 184 -2.32 6.26 24.28
N SER A 185 -1.95 6.61 23.04
CA SER A 185 -2.94 6.84 21.96
C SER A 185 -3.74 5.58 21.63
N MET A 186 -3.12 4.40 21.73
CA MET A 186 -3.83 3.14 21.52
C MET A 186 -4.84 2.84 22.63
N VAL A 187 -4.47 3.05 23.90
CA VAL A 187 -5.36 2.94 25.05
C VAL A 187 -6.51 3.93 24.94
N ASP A 188 -6.22 5.18 24.60
CA ASP A 188 -7.24 6.22 24.47
C ASP A 188 -8.26 5.90 23.37
N ARG A 189 -7.79 5.44 22.20
CA ARG A 189 -8.69 5.02 21.12
C ARG A 189 -9.52 3.79 21.50
N HIS A 190 -8.90 2.80 22.11
CA HIS A 190 -9.62 1.61 22.56
C HIS A 190 -10.74 1.99 23.53
N ASN A 191 -10.44 2.81 24.52
CA ASN A 191 -11.42 3.22 25.53
C ASN A 191 -12.48 4.17 24.95
N ALA A 192 -12.09 5.20 24.21
CA ALA A 192 -13.03 6.20 23.70
C ALA A 192 -13.93 5.64 22.60
N ASP A 193 -13.36 5.02 21.58
CA ASP A 193 -14.10 4.65 20.39
C ASP A 193 -14.78 3.28 20.54
N LEU A 194 -14.04 2.27 21.05
CA LEU A 194 -14.58 0.90 21.15
C LEU A 194 -15.36 0.68 22.44
N ALA A 195 -14.78 0.95 23.62
CA ALA A 195 -15.46 0.69 24.88
C ALA A 195 -16.61 1.68 25.12
N ASN A 196 -16.32 3.00 25.11
CA ASN A 196 -17.30 4.04 25.42
C ASN A 196 -18.18 4.43 24.23
N GLY A 197 -17.71 4.27 23.00
CA GLY A 197 -18.50 4.50 21.79
C GLY A 197 -19.36 3.28 21.45
N LEU A 198 -18.78 2.34 20.70
CA LEU A 198 -19.48 1.15 20.20
C LEU A 198 -20.00 0.25 21.33
N GLY A 199 -19.19 0.00 22.36
CA GLY A 199 -19.57 -0.85 23.50
C GLY A 199 -20.75 -0.29 24.27
N ASN A 200 -20.78 1.01 24.56
CA ASN A 200 -21.91 1.67 25.19
C ASN A 200 -23.17 1.62 24.32
N LEU A 201 -23.06 1.86 23.03
CA LEU A 201 -24.18 1.76 22.10
C LEU A 201 -24.78 0.36 22.13
N ALA A 202 -23.97 -0.67 21.95
CA ALA A 202 -24.40 -2.07 22.01
C ALA A 202 -25.04 -2.42 23.35
N SER A 203 -24.43 -2.05 24.48
CA SER A 203 -24.95 -2.31 25.80
C SER A 203 -26.32 -1.65 26.04
N ARG A 204 -26.48 -0.40 25.59
CA ARG A 204 -27.80 0.31 25.70
C ARG A 204 -28.87 -0.32 24.84
N ILE A 205 -28.56 -0.70 23.61
CA ILE A 205 -29.50 -1.38 22.71
C ILE A 205 -29.93 -2.71 23.32
N LEU A 206 -28.97 -3.54 23.76
CA LEU A 206 -29.26 -4.83 24.38
C LEU A 206 -30.08 -4.70 25.66
N ALA A 207 -29.79 -3.71 26.51
CA ALA A 207 -30.58 -3.43 27.70
C ALA A 207 -32.02 -3.01 27.37
N MET A 208 -32.19 -2.17 26.33
CA MET A 208 -33.53 -1.77 25.86
C MET A 208 -34.30 -2.96 25.30
N LEU A 209 -33.67 -3.80 24.47
CA LEU A 209 -34.31 -5.02 23.96
C LEU A 209 -34.72 -5.94 25.09
N GLY A 210 -33.85 -6.15 26.09
CA GLY A 210 -34.19 -6.98 27.26
C GLY A 210 -35.36 -6.44 28.08
N SER A 211 -35.41 -5.11 28.29
CA SER A 211 -36.44 -4.49 29.14
C SER A 211 -37.77 -4.25 28.44
N SER A 212 -37.78 -4.02 27.12
CA SER A 212 -38.98 -3.59 26.39
C SER A 212 -39.52 -4.62 25.40
N PHE A 213 -38.70 -5.60 25.03
CA PHE A 213 -39.00 -6.57 23.98
C PHE A 213 -38.63 -8.01 24.37
N ASP A 214 -38.44 -8.31 25.66
CA ASP A 214 -38.03 -9.64 26.16
C ASP A 214 -36.80 -10.24 25.48
N GLY A 215 -35.85 -9.36 25.03
CA GLY A 215 -34.62 -9.75 24.34
C GLY A 215 -34.81 -10.12 22.87
N VAL A 216 -35.99 -9.93 22.31
CA VAL A 216 -36.26 -10.23 20.88
C VAL A 216 -36.23 -8.94 20.08
N VAL A 217 -35.53 -8.96 18.93
CA VAL A 217 -35.55 -7.83 17.99
C VAL A 217 -36.95 -7.76 17.37
N PRO A 218 -37.67 -6.62 17.50
CA PRO A 218 -39.01 -6.50 16.94
C PRO A 218 -38.93 -6.50 15.39
N GLU A 219 -40.04 -6.96 14.77
CA GLU A 219 -40.19 -6.84 13.32
C GLU A 219 -40.14 -5.36 12.91
N PRO A 220 -39.48 -5.04 11.77
CA PRO A 220 -39.43 -3.67 11.27
C PRO A 220 -40.84 -3.10 11.04
N GLY A 221 -41.10 -1.91 11.57
CA GLY A 221 -42.31 -1.14 11.23
C GLY A 221 -42.24 -0.56 9.81
N ALA A 222 -43.26 0.25 9.46
CA ALA A 222 -43.19 1.04 8.24
C ALA A 222 -42.06 2.08 8.37
N GLU A 223 -41.22 2.20 7.32
CA GLU A 223 -40.12 3.16 7.28
C GLU A 223 -40.65 4.60 7.46
N GLY A 224 -40.08 5.33 8.41
CA GLY A 224 -40.35 6.73 8.64
C GLY A 224 -39.31 7.63 7.95
N VAL A 225 -39.56 8.92 7.92
CA VAL A 225 -38.64 9.93 7.35
C VAL A 225 -37.29 9.90 8.06
N GLU A 226 -37.28 9.57 9.35
CA GLU A 226 -36.05 9.48 10.16
C GLU A 226 -35.19 8.25 9.81
N ASP A 227 -35.82 7.14 9.42
CA ASP A 227 -35.12 5.93 8.99
C ASP A 227 -34.38 6.17 7.66
N CYS A 228 -35.05 6.81 6.71
CA CYS A 228 -34.41 7.22 5.44
C CYS A 228 -33.25 8.19 5.65
N ALA A 229 -33.29 9.05 6.65
CA ALA A 229 -32.21 9.98 6.98
C ALA A 229 -30.98 9.28 7.57
N LEU A 230 -31.15 8.11 8.22
CA LEU A 230 -30.05 7.29 8.74
C LEU A 230 -29.42 6.40 7.66
N GLU A 231 -30.21 5.93 6.69
CA GLU A 231 -29.70 5.08 5.60
C GLU A 231 -28.81 5.85 4.60
N THR A 232 -29.17 7.10 4.28
CA THR A 232 -28.47 7.91 3.29
C THR A 232 -26.96 8.07 3.56
N PRO A 233 -26.48 8.29 4.80
CA PRO A 233 -25.06 8.38 5.08
C PRO A 233 -24.30 7.04 5.05
N LEU A 234 -25.00 5.91 5.20
CA LEU A 234 -24.39 4.57 5.25
C LEU A 234 -24.12 4.01 3.85
N VAL A 235 -24.90 4.43 2.86
CA VAL A 235 -24.80 4.00 1.46
C VAL A 235 -23.86 4.89 0.64
N ALA A 236 -23.57 6.11 1.10
CA ALA A 236 -22.78 7.12 0.39
C ALA A 236 -21.25 7.10 0.70
N ARG A 237 -20.71 6.04 1.31
CA ARG A 237 -19.26 5.92 1.63
C ARG A 237 -18.62 4.70 1.01
#